data_c4a89e3be0e22dc8d16036f29439b7a9
#
_entry.id   c4a89e3be0e22dc8d16036f29439b7a9
#
_cell.length_a   1.000
_cell.length_b   1.000
_cell.length_c   1.000
_cell.angle_alpha   90.00
_cell.angle_beta   90.00
_cell.angle_gamma   90.00
#
_symmetry.space_group_name_H-M   'P 1'
#
loop_
_entity.id
_entity.type
_entity.pdbx_description
1 polymer ?
#
loop_
_entity_poly.entity_id
_entity_poly.type
_entity_poly.pdbx_seq_one_letter_code
_entity_poly.pdbx_strand_id
1 'polypeptide(L)'
;MYKRQENDVPLVVPEVNASDALKHNGVIANPNCTTILLTLVLAPLNNISPIKRVIVSTYQSVSGAGQLAMEELQFLTKKYLQGDPKKSEILPYSLAFNLFLHNSPMLSNNYCEEEMKMTNETRKILNITDLKLSSTCVRVPVLRLSLIHI
;
A
#
# COMPACT_ATOMS: atom_id res chain seq x y z
N MET A 1 10.24 14.43 -2.20
CA MET A 1 9.42 14.49 -0.98
C MET A 1 7.97 14.25 -1.39
N TYR A 2 7.28 13.30 -0.76
CA TYR A 2 5.90 12.98 -1.12
C TYR A 2 4.95 13.97 -0.48
N LYS A 3 4.32 14.81 -1.28
CA LYS A 3 3.36 15.83 -0.81
C LYS A 3 2.03 15.28 -0.25
N ARG A 4 1.83 13.97 -0.27
CA ARG A 4 0.62 13.30 0.22
C ARG A 4 0.30 13.56 1.69
N GLN A 5 1.34 13.84 2.49
CA GLN A 5 1.23 14.07 3.93
C GLN A 5 0.96 15.54 4.29
N GLU A 6 1.13 16.46 3.33
CA GLU A 6 0.89 17.90 3.56
C GLU A 6 -0.62 18.16 3.68
N ASN A 7 -1.03 18.93 4.68
CA ASN A 7 -2.45 19.15 4.97
C ASN A 7 -3.16 19.97 3.89
N ASP A 8 -2.44 20.86 3.20
CA ASP A 8 -2.92 21.74 2.15
C ASP A 8 -2.92 21.10 0.76
N VAL A 9 -2.39 19.89 0.61
CA VAL A 9 -2.41 19.15 -0.65
C VAL A 9 -3.55 18.12 -0.62
N PRO A 10 -4.58 18.28 -1.48
CA PRO A 10 -5.66 17.30 -1.54
C PRO A 10 -5.16 15.95 -2.03
N LEU A 11 -5.63 14.91 -1.36
CA LEU A 11 -5.37 13.51 -1.66
C LEU A 11 -6.64 12.91 -2.25
N VAL A 12 -6.65 12.62 -3.54
CA VAL A 12 -7.91 12.38 -4.28
C VAL A 12 -7.99 10.96 -4.82
N VAL A 13 -9.12 10.33 -4.53
CA VAL A 13 -9.65 9.14 -5.19
C VAL A 13 -10.94 9.56 -5.87
N PRO A 14 -10.99 9.69 -7.21
CA PRO A 14 -12.12 10.32 -7.90
C PRO A 14 -13.49 9.72 -7.56
N GLU A 15 -13.55 8.41 -7.35
CA GLU A 15 -14.79 7.70 -7.02
C GLU A 15 -15.24 7.91 -5.56
N VAL A 16 -14.39 8.50 -4.71
CA VAL A 16 -14.64 8.67 -3.28
C VAL A 16 -14.79 10.12 -2.89
N ASN A 17 -13.84 10.97 -3.29
CA ASN A 17 -13.76 12.36 -2.86
C ASN A 17 -13.36 13.33 -3.99
N ALA A 18 -13.92 13.16 -5.19
CA ALA A 18 -13.61 13.99 -6.37
C ALA A 18 -13.66 15.51 -6.09
N SER A 19 -14.60 15.96 -5.26
CA SER A 19 -14.76 17.38 -4.92
C SER A 19 -13.54 17.97 -4.21
N ASP A 20 -12.74 17.15 -3.53
CA ASP A 20 -11.52 17.60 -2.86
C ASP A 20 -10.46 18.08 -3.86
N ALA A 21 -10.52 17.62 -5.11
CA ALA A 21 -9.66 18.12 -6.17
C ALA A 21 -9.78 19.63 -6.38
N LEU A 22 -10.96 20.21 -6.11
CA LEU A 22 -11.20 21.66 -6.26
C LEU A 22 -10.52 22.51 -5.18
N LYS A 23 -10.03 21.90 -4.11
CA LYS A 23 -9.37 22.57 -2.97
C LYS A 23 -7.86 22.74 -3.17
N HIS A 24 -7.32 22.41 -4.35
CA HIS A 24 -5.88 22.44 -4.58
C HIS A 24 -5.29 23.85 -4.71
N ASN A 25 -4.04 24.00 -4.29
CA ASN A 25 -3.17 25.16 -4.53
C ASN A 25 -2.10 24.81 -5.58
N GLY A 26 -2.53 24.36 -6.79
CA GLY A 26 -1.64 23.97 -7.89
C GLY A 26 -1.13 22.53 -7.84
N VAL A 27 -1.37 21.78 -6.75
CA VAL A 27 -0.93 20.39 -6.61
C VAL A 27 -2.09 19.52 -6.09
N ILE A 28 -2.26 18.36 -6.73
CA ILE A 28 -3.14 17.28 -6.27
C ILE A 28 -2.27 16.03 -6.13
N ALA A 29 -2.39 15.33 -5.02
CA ALA A 29 -1.64 14.10 -4.77
C ALA A 29 -2.49 12.85 -5.07
N ASN A 30 -1.84 11.85 -5.68
CA ASN A 30 -2.41 10.52 -5.84
C ASN A 30 -2.10 9.67 -4.61
N PRO A 31 -3.08 8.98 -4.00
CA PRO A 31 -2.85 8.14 -2.83
C PRO A 31 -1.97 6.91 -3.10
N ASN A 32 -1.61 6.23 -2.04
CA ASN A 32 -1.00 4.91 -2.13
C ASN A 32 -1.98 3.91 -2.79
N CYS A 33 -1.46 2.99 -3.59
CA CYS A 33 -2.25 2.00 -4.32
C CYS A 33 -3.16 1.17 -3.39
N THR A 34 -2.66 0.74 -2.25
CA THR A 34 -3.45 -0.03 -1.26
C THR A 34 -4.52 0.84 -0.60
N THR A 35 -4.25 2.11 -0.37
CA THR A 35 -5.23 3.07 0.16
C THR A 35 -6.38 3.32 -0.82
N ILE A 36 -6.08 3.45 -2.11
CA ILE A 36 -7.12 3.63 -3.15
C ILE A 36 -8.12 2.48 -3.09
N LEU A 37 -7.62 1.24 -3.11
CA LEU A 37 -8.46 0.05 -3.06
C LEU A 37 -9.30 -0.04 -1.80
N LEU A 38 -8.66 0.23 -0.66
CA LEU A 38 -9.33 0.20 0.63
C LEU A 38 -10.46 1.23 0.69
N THR A 39 -10.20 2.46 0.27
CA THR A 39 -11.19 3.54 0.33
C THR A 39 -12.35 3.34 -0.64
N LEU A 40 -12.13 2.72 -1.81
CA LEU A 40 -13.19 2.34 -2.74
C LEU A 40 -14.22 1.39 -2.11
N VAL A 41 -13.76 0.50 -1.23
CA VAL A 41 -14.66 -0.42 -0.50
C VAL A 41 -15.27 0.25 0.73
N LEU A 42 -14.49 1.01 1.48
CA LEU A 42 -14.96 1.61 2.73
C LEU A 42 -15.94 2.75 2.52
N ALA A 43 -15.79 3.56 1.47
CA ALA A 43 -16.66 4.72 1.25
C ALA A 43 -18.15 4.35 1.13
N PRO A 44 -18.56 3.42 0.24
CA PRO A 44 -19.95 3.01 0.16
C PRO A 44 -20.47 2.34 1.45
N LEU A 45 -19.62 1.57 2.15
CA LEU A 45 -19.99 0.97 3.42
C LEU A 45 -20.25 2.02 4.51
N ASN A 46 -19.39 3.04 4.57
CA ASN A 46 -19.52 4.14 5.52
C ASN A 46 -20.79 4.98 5.29
N ASN A 47 -21.24 5.08 4.03
CA ASN A 47 -22.51 5.74 3.69
C ASN A 47 -23.75 4.97 4.19
N ILE A 48 -23.65 3.64 4.33
CA ILE A 48 -24.73 2.80 4.86
C ILE A 48 -24.70 2.81 6.39
N SER A 49 -23.52 2.69 6.98
CA SER A 49 -23.34 2.65 8.42
C SER A 49 -21.95 3.20 8.80
N PRO A 50 -21.86 4.16 9.72
CA PRO A 50 -20.59 4.75 10.12
C PRO A 50 -19.59 3.71 10.59
N ILE A 51 -18.42 3.67 9.95
CA ILE A 51 -17.34 2.72 10.26
C ILE A 51 -16.59 3.21 11.51
N LYS A 52 -16.55 2.34 12.53
CA LYS A 52 -15.84 2.63 13.78
C LYS A 52 -14.42 2.06 13.82
N ARG A 53 -14.19 0.94 13.13
CA ARG A 53 -12.92 0.22 13.16
C ARG A 53 -12.69 -0.53 11.86
N VAL A 54 -11.44 -0.51 11.39
CA VAL A 54 -10.96 -1.29 10.24
C VAL A 54 -9.75 -2.11 10.65
N ILE A 55 -9.73 -3.38 10.28
CA ILE A 55 -8.56 -4.24 10.33
C ILE A 55 -8.34 -4.72 8.91
N VAL A 56 -7.15 -4.47 8.36
CA VAL A 56 -6.82 -4.78 6.97
C VAL A 56 -5.47 -5.46 6.84
N SER A 57 -5.41 -6.49 6.01
CA SER A 57 -4.16 -7.13 5.60
C SER A 57 -4.01 -6.99 4.09
N THR A 58 -2.82 -6.60 3.63
CA THR A 58 -2.53 -6.48 2.20
C THR A 58 -1.51 -7.51 1.77
N TYR A 59 -1.69 -8.02 0.57
CA TYR A 59 -0.75 -8.90 -0.12
C TYR A 59 -0.22 -8.15 -1.34
N GLN A 60 1.00 -7.64 -1.24
CA GLN A 60 1.57 -6.73 -2.23
C GLN A 60 2.59 -7.44 -3.11
N SER A 61 2.36 -7.38 -4.44
CA SER A 61 3.27 -7.95 -5.42
C SER A 61 4.62 -7.22 -5.46
N VAL A 62 5.62 -7.90 -6.02
CA VAL A 62 6.96 -7.35 -6.14
C VAL A 62 7.06 -6.19 -7.14
N SER A 63 6.12 -6.09 -8.09
CA SER A 63 6.10 -4.97 -9.07
C SER A 63 6.05 -3.59 -8.42
N GLY A 64 5.48 -3.47 -7.22
CA GLY A 64 5.49 -2.24 -6.43
C GLY A 64 6.89 -1.82 -5.94
N ALA A 65 7.87 -2.73 -5.92
CA ALA A 65 9.27 -2.46 -5.62
C ALA A 65 10.12 -2.19 -6.88
N GLY A 66 9.51 -2.19 -8.07
CA GLY A 66 10.15 -1.85 -9.34
C GLY A 66 10.64 -3.03 -10.16
N GLN A 67 11.17 -2.73 -11.34
CA GLN A 67 11.58 -3.72 -12.33
C GLN A 67 12.69 -4.65 -11.81
N LEU A 68 13.72 -4.10 -11.18
CA LEU A 68 14.84 -4.88 -10.66
C LEU A 68 14.39 -5.91 -9.62
N ALA A 69 13.42 -5.58 -8.77
CA ALA A 69 12.89 -6.53 -7.80
C ALA A 69 12.10 -7.66 -8.46
N MET A 70 11.41 -7.39 -9.58
CA MET A 70 10.74 -8.46 -10.35
C MET A 70 11.74 -9.41 -11.01
N GLU A 71 12.81 -8.87 -11.58
CA GLU A 71 13.89 -9.65 -12.18
C GLU A 71 14.62 -10.49 -11.12
N GLU A 72 14.90 -9.90 -9.96
CA GLU A 72 15.47 -10.61 -8.83
C GLU A 72 14.58 -11.78 -8.36
N LEU A 73 13.27 -11.57 -8.22
CA LEU A 73 12.35 -12.65 -7.83
C LEU A 73 12.44 -13.83 -8.82
N GLN A 74 12.44 -13.56 -10.13
CA GLN A 74 12.54 -14.59 -11.15
C GLN A 74 13.88 -15.33 -11.07
N PHE A 75 14.98 -14.58 -10.94
CA PHE A 75 16.32 -15.15 -10.80
C PHE A 75 16.47 -16.01 -9.55
N LEU A 76 16.07 -15.50 -8.38
CA LEU A 76 16.15 -16.22 -7.12
C LEU A 76 15.27 -17.48 -7.09
N THR A 77 14.06 -17.40 -7.69
CA THR A 77 13.18 -18.57 -7.84
C THR A 77 13.85 -19.66 -8.67
N LYS A 78 14.43 -19.29 -9.82
CA LYS A 78 15.18 -20.24 -10.66
C LYS A 78 16.36 -20.87 -9.92
N LYS A 79 17.13 -20.07 -9.20
CA LYS A 79 18.28 -20.53 -8.42
C LYS A 79 17.86 -21.47 -7.29
N TYR A 80 16.78 -21.14 -6.59
CA TYR A 80 16.24 -21.99 -5.54
C TYR A 80 15.84 -23.36 -6.07
N LEU A 81 15.13 -23.42 -7.20
CA LEU A 81 14.72 -24.67 -7.85
C LEU A 81 15.90 -25.53 -8.37
N GLN A 82 17.03 -24.89 -8.65
CA GLN A 82 18.27 -25.57 -9.04
C GLN A 82 19.10 -26.09 -7.84
N GLY A 83 18.62 -25.90 -6.60
CA GLY A 83 19.37 -26.28 -5.40
C GLY A 83 20.53 -25.33 -5.05
N ASP A 84 20.58 -24.15 -5.66
CA ASP A 84 21.61 -23.11 -5.45
C ASP A 84 20.98 -21.80 -4.92
N PRO A 85 20.39 -21.80 -3.71
CA PRO A 85 19.74 -20.62 -3.18
C PRO A 85 20.72 -19.44 -3.00
N LYS A 86 20.35 -18.28 -3.53
CA LYS A 86 21.14 -17.04 -3.41
C LYS A 86 20.43 -16.05 -2.47
N LYS A 87 21.22 -15.13 -1.91
CA LYS A 87 20.69 -14.02 -1.13
C LYS A 87 20.08 -12.96 -2.06
N SER A 88 19.09 -12.24 -1.55
CA SER A 88 18.55 -11.05 -2.19
C SER A 88 19.54 -9.88 -2.08
N GLU A 89 19.62 -9.08 -3.15
CA GLU A 89 20.44 -7.86 -3.22
C GLU A 89 19.57 -6.60 -3.29
N ILE A 90 18.34 -6.73 -3.83
CA ILE A 90 17.40 -5.62 -4.03
C ILE A 90 16.43 -5.50 -2.84
N LEU A 91 15.96 -6.63 -2.35
CA LEU A 91 15.04 -6.67 -1.21
C LEU A 91 15.77 -7.11 0.07
N PRO A 92 15.27 -6.75 1.27
CA PRO A 92 15.94 -7.12 2.52
C PRO A 92 16.02 -8.63 2.76
N TYR A 93 15.12 -9.39 2.13
CA TYR A 93 15.07 -10.85 2.20
C TYR A 93 14.73 -11.44 0.84
N SER A 94 15.19 -12.67 0.58
CA SER A 94 14.74 -13.40 -0.61
C SER A 94 13.23 -13.60 -0.55
N LEU A 95 12.55 -13.21 -1.63
CA LEU A 95 11.10 -13.37 -1.76
C LEU A 95 10.73 -14.70 -2.42
N ALA A 96 11.68 -15.42 -3.01
CA ALA A 96 11.42 -16.73 -3.62
C ALA A 96 10.89 -17.71 -2.55
N PHE A 97 9.66 -18.19 -2.73
CA PHE A 97 8.93 -19.07 -1.80
C PHE A 97 8.82 -18.53 -0.36
N ASN A 98 8.84 -17.21 -0.20
CA ASN A 98 8.81 -16.54 1.09
C ASN A 98 7.82 -15.39 1.08
N LEU A 99 7.46 -14.89 2.25
CA LEU A 99 6.75 -13.63 2.45
C LEU A 99 7.35 -12.88 3.65
N PHE A 100 7.26 -11.56 3.65
CA PHE A 100 7.71 -10.74 4.76
C PHE A 100 6.93 -9.41 4.80
N LEU A 101 7.00 -8.72 5.94
CA LEU A 101 6.42 -7.39 6.07
C LEU A 101 6.98 -6.43 5.01
N HIS A 102 6.17 -5.47 4.58
CA HIS A 102 6.59 -4.49 3.58
C HIS A 102 7.94 -3.86 3.96
N ASN A 103 8.82 -3.75 2.98
CA ASN A 103 10.23 -3.33 3.12
C ASN A 103 10.44 -1.82 3.34
N SER A 104 9.39 -1.06 3.66
CA SER A 104 9.53 0.33 4.11
C SER A 104 10.06 0.39 5.55
N PRO A 105 10.69 1.54 5.95
CA PRO A 105 11.24 1.68 7.28
C PRO A 105 10.23 1.41 8.40
N MET A 106 10.71 0.77 9.48
CA MET A 106 9.94 0.61 10.71
C MET A 106 9.97 1.91 11.52
N LEU A 107 8.83 2.27 12.08
CA LEU A 107 8.65 3.44 12.91
C LEU A 107 8.69 3.07 14.40
N SER A 108 8.82 4.06 15.27
CA SER A 108 8.89 3.88 16.73
C SER A 108 7.63 3.24 17.34
N ASN A 109 6.52 3.26 16.63
CA ASN A 109 5.26 2.64 17.06
C ASN A 109 5.10 1.18 16.59
N ASN A 110 6.16 0.56 16.07
CA ASN A 110 6.20 -0.81 15.53
C ASN A 110 5.33 -1.05 14.28
N TYR A 111 4.91 0.00 13.60
CA TYR A 111 4.34 -0.07 12.24
C TYR A 111 5.40 0.32 11.23
N CYS A 112 5.35 -0.23 10.03
CA CYS A 112 6.15 0.28 8.93
C CYS A 112 5.51 1.53 8.29
N GLU A 113 6.31 2.32 7.57
CA GLU A 113 5.80 3.54 6.89
C GLU A 113 4.62 3.25 5.97
N GLU A 114 4.60 2.12 5.27
CA GLU A 114 3.53 1.74 4.36
C GLU A 114 2.21 1.56 5.10
N GLU A 115 2.24 0.94 6.26
CA GLU A 115 1.07 0.75 7.13
C GLU A 115 0.55 2.07 7.68
N MET A 116 1.45 2.97 8.08
CA MET A 116 1.05 4.30 8.53
C MET A 116 0.54 5.20 7.42
N LYS A 117 1.11 5.09 6.19
CA LYS A 117 0.54 5.76 5.01
C LYS A 117 -0.90 5.33 4.79
N MET A 118 -1.17 4.03 4.78
CA MET A 118 -2.53 3.52 4.61
C MET A 118 -3.48 4.08 5.67
N THR A 119 -3.06 4.08 6.94
CA THR A 119 -3.86 4.62 8.04
C THR A 119 -4.18 6.10 7.87
N ASN A 120 -3.15 6.92 7.62
CA ASN A 120 -3.30 8.38 7.55
C ASN A 120 -4.04 8.82 6.28
N GLU A 121 -3.72 8.21 5.15
CA GLU A 121 -4.37 8.52 3.87
C GLU A 121 -5.84 8.10 3.87
N THR A 122 -6.19 6.95 4.44
CA THR A 122 -7.59 6.50 4.56
C THR A 122 -8.41 7.47 5.39
N ARG A 123 -7.87 7.93 6.53
CA ARG A 123 -8.53 8.94 7.37
C ARG A 123 -8.76 10.24 6.62
N LYS A 124 -7.75 10.70 5.87
CA LYS A 124 -7.81 11.93 5.09
C LYS A 124 -8.83 11.84 3.97
N ILE A 125 -8.82 10.78 3.17
CA ILE A 125 -9.71 10.59 2.02
C ILE A 125 -11.17 10.44 2.45
N LEU A 126 -11.43 9.65 3.51
CA LEU A 126 -12.78 9.45 4.04
C LEU A 126 -13.27 10.58 4.95
N ASN A 127 -12.37 11.52 5.31
CA ASN A 127 -12.63 12.59 6.28
C ASN A 127 -13.11 12.05 7.64
N ILE A 128 -12.51 10.95 8.12
CA ILE A 128 -12.80 10.31 9.42
C ILE A 128 -11.52 10.30 10.24
N THR A 129 -11.28 11.37 10.99
CA THR A 129 -10.00 11.60 11.69
C THR A 129 -9.73 10.62 12.83
N ASP A 130 -10.77 10.13 13.49
CA ASP A 130 -10.73 9.21 14.62
C ASP A 130 -10.91 7.73 14.24
N LEU A 131 -10.94 7.41 12.94
CA LEU A 131 -11.07 6.03 12.47
C LEU A 131 -9.98 5.14 13.06
N LYS A 132 -10.39 4.12 13.80
CA LYS A 132 -9.47 3.11 14.33
C LYS A 132 -9.09 2.17 13.20
N LEU A 133 -7.87 2.30 12.66
CA LEU A 133 -7.37 1.46 11.58
C LEU A 133 -6.09 0.77 12.01
N SER A 134 -6.06 -0.56 11.84
CA SER A 134 -4.87 -1.39 11.96
C SER A 134 -4.60 -2.07 10.63
N SER A 135 -3.41 -1.88 10.09
CA SER A 135 -2.99 -2.45 8.81
C SER A 135 -1.77 -3.34 8.98
N THR A 136 -1.75 -4.42 8.22
CA THR A 136 -0.58 -5.30 8.06
C THR A 136 -0.26 -5.40 6.59
N CYS A 137 0.90 -4.93 6.17
CA CYS A 137 1.31 -4.91 4.78
C CYS A 137 2.37 -5.99 4.52
N VAL A 138 2.05 -6.95 3.66
CA VAL A 138 2.90 -8.10 3.38
C VAL A 138 3.34 -8.10 1.92
N ARG A 139 4.63 -8.32 1.68
CA ARG A 139 5.20 -8.59 0.37
C ARG A 139 5.10 -10.08 0.07
N VAL A 140 4.52 -10.45 -1.08
CA VAL A 140 4.32 -11.84 -1.49
C VAL A 140 5.09 -12.17 -2.78
N PRO A 141 5.45 -13.45 -3.03
CA PRO A 141 6.25 -13.88 -4.17
C PRO A 141 5.44 -13.93 -5.47
N VAL A 142 4.79 -12.83 -5.79
CA VAL A 142 3.97 -12.66 -6.98
C VAL A 142 4.53 -11.50 -7.79
N LEU A 143 4.75 -11.69 -9.08
CA LEU A 143 5.32 -10.63 -9.95
C LEU A 143 4.41 -9.43 -10.04
N ARG A 144 3.13 -9.65 -10.33
CA ARG A 144 2.11 -8.62 -10.45
C ARG A 144 0.79 -9.13 -9.92
N LEU A 145 0.07 -8.31 -9.19
CA LEU A 145 -1.32 -8.54 -8.85
C LEU A 145 -2.17 -7.65 -9.76
N SER A 146 -3.17 -8.23 -10.38
CA SER A 146 -4.14 -7.50 -11.19
C SER A 146 -5.45 -7.34 -10.42
N LEU A 147 -5.92 -6.11 -10.33
CA LEU A 147 -7.25 -5.78 -9.80
C LEU A 147 -8.30 -5.66 -10.90
N ILE A 148 -7.86 -5.80 -12.15
CA ILE A 148 -8.71 -5.64 -13.34
C ILE A 148 -9.58 -6.87 -13.60
N HIS A 149 -9.26 -8.02 -12.99
CA HIS A 149 -9.96 -9.30 -13.20
C HIS A 149 -10.93 -9.70 -12.09
N ILE A 150 -11.34 -8.73 -11.28
CA ILE A 150 -12.36 -8.95 -10.27
C ILE A 150 -13.75 -8.80 -10.90
#